data_86ce0e5f4bd9672853cc51524836ca83
#
_entry.id   86ce0e5f4bd9672853cc51524836ca83
#
_cell.length_a   1.000
_cell.length_b   1.000
_cell.length_c   1.000
_cell.angle_alpha   90.00
_cell.angle_beta   90.00
_cell.angle_gamma   90.00
#
_symmetry.space_group_name_H-M   'P 1'
#
loop_
_entity.id
_entity.type
_entity.pdbx_description
1 polymer ?
#
loop_
_entity_poly.entity_id
_entity_poly.type
_entity_poly.pdbx_seq_one_letter_code
_entity_poly.pdbx_strand_id
1 'polypeptide(L)'
;MARIPNNIKYLRKKKGFTQETFAQALGINRPSVGAYEEGRADPRLTTLSKMAELFEVSVDELINEDLTRENRVPKQNVKVLAVTVDENADEEYIQLVPTKAAAGYTNGYADPEYLTDLPRFHLPVLPKGGTYRAFEIAGDSMLPIASGSIIIGKYIEQLDHIRNGNTYVLVTQSEGVVYKRVFNYIEEKGKLFLVSDNKSFSAYELDPAEVVEVWEAKAFISVEFPDPNSTNELSMDQMMEMIGNLRNDVERLKKNTD
;
A
#
# COMPACT_ATOMS: atom_id res chain seq x y z
N MET A 1 -2.48 19.91 23.47
CA MET A 1 -3.60 19.49 24.31
C MET A 1 -3.35 18.04 24.72
N ALA A 2 -3.65 17.67 25.95
CA ALA A 2 -3.41 16.29 26.44
C ALA A 2 -4.33 15.31 25.70
N ARG A 3 -3.78 14.45 24.82
CA ARG A 3 -4.52 13.51 23.99
C ARG A 3 -5.06 12.32 24.80
N ILE A 4 -4.22 11.75 25.66
CA ILE A 4 -4.54 10.57 26.46
C ILE A 4 -5.85 10.71 27.27
N PRO A 5 -6.08 11.77 28.07
CA PRO A 5 -7.31 11.94 28.83
C PRO A 5 -8.58 11.93 27.95
N ASN A 6 -8.53 12.63 26.82
CA ASN A 6 -9.65 12.71 25.89
C ASN A 6 -9.92 11.36 25.24
N ASN A 7 -8.87 10.66 24.83
CA ASN A 7 -8.96 9.33 24.23
C ASN A 7 -9.58 8.31 25.18
N ILE A 8 -9.09 8.24 26.41
CA ILE A 8 -9.63 7.34 27.44
C ILE A 8 -11.13 7.61 27.63
N LYS A 9 -11.51 8.85 27.84
CA LYS A 9 -12.91 9.26 28.05
C LYS A 9 -13.80 8.93 26.86
N TYR A 10 -13.33 9.19 25.64
CA TYR A 10 -14.05 8.91 24.41
C TYR A 10 -14.26 7.41 24.19
N LEU A 11 -13.17 6.62 24.25
CA LEU A 11 -13.22 5.17 24.02
C LEU A 11 -14.04 4.45 25.08
N ARG A 12 -13.90 4.82 26.33
CA ARG A 12 -14.74 4.29 27.41
C ARG A 12 -16.24 4.47 27.11
N LYS A 13 -16.63 5.70 26.73
CA LYS A 13 -18.04 5.99 26.38
C LYS A 13 -18.47 5.21 25.12
N LYS A 14 -17.62 5.15 24.12
CA LYS A 14 -17.89 4.42 22.86
C LYS A 14 -18.12 2.93 23.09
N LYS A 15 -17.37 2.32 24.01
CA LYS A 15 -17.55 0.90 24.44
C LYS A 15 -18.67 0.72 25.50
N GLY A 16 -19.39 1.79 25.87
CA GLY A 16 -20.54 1.72 26.78
C GLY A 16 -20.19 1.60 28.27
N PHE A 17 -18.90 1.78 28.67
CA PHE A 17 -18.52 1.68 30.06
C PHE A 17 -18.84 2.96 30.85
N THR A 18 -19.35 2.78 32.09
CA THR A 18 -19.28 3.83 33.12
C THR A 18 -17.87 3.91 33.68
N GLN A 19 -17.53 4.96 34.41
CA GLN A 19 -16.22 5.03 35.12
C GLN A 19 -16.04 3.87 36.13
N GLU A 20 -17.11 3.43 36.74
CA GLU A 20 -17.11 2.33 37.71
C GLU A 20 -16.85 0.97 37.01
N THR A 21 -17.62 0.64 35.97
CA THR A 21 -17.45 -0.62 35.22
C THR A 21 -16.11 -0.70 34.51
N PHE A 22 -15.62 0.44 34.03
CA PHE A 22 -14.29 0.53 33.41
C PHE A 22 -13.16 0.32 34.43
N ALA A 23 -13.28 0.91 35.60
CA ALA A 23 -12.32 0.69 36.70
C ALA A 23 -12.26 -0.78 37.12
N GLN A 24 -13.42 -1.44 37.23
CA GLN A 24 -13.51 -2.88 37.53
C GLN A 24 -12.83 -3.73 36.43
N ALA A 25 -13.08 -3.45 35.18
CA ALA A 25 -12.47 -4.16 34.07
C ALA A 25 -10.94 -4.03 34.03
N LEU A 26 -10.39 -2.89 34.46
CA LEU A 26 -8.95 -2.64 34.53
C LEU A 26 -8.31 -3.15 35.83
N GLY A 27 -9.12 -3.51 36.87
CA GLY A 27 -8.62 -3.88 38.20
C GLY A 27 -8.04 -2.69 38.97
N ILE A 28 -8.61 -1.48 38.78
CA ILE A 28 -8.22 -0.24 39.47
C ILE A 28 -9.43 0.38 40.20
N ASN A 29 -9.21 1.43 41.00
CA ASN A 29 -10.32 2.14 41.60
C ASN A 29 -10.91 3.21 40.71
N ARG A 30 -12.21 3.53 40.87
CA ARG A 30 -12.93 4.56 40.08
C ARG A 30 -12.27 5.95 40.14
N PRO A 31 -11.78 6.47 41.31
CA PRO A 31 -11.10 7.77 41.33
C PRO A 31 -9.90 7.86 40.40
N SER A 32 -9.16 6.76 40.18
CA SER A 32 -8.05 6.73 39.22
C SER A 32 -8.52 6.96 37.81
N VAL A 33 -9.65 6.36 37.38
CA VAL A 33 -10.23 6.60 36.06
C VAL A 33 -10.60 8.07 35.89
N GLY A 34 -11.23 8.68 36.91
CA GLY A 34 -11.55 10.11 36.90
C GLY A 34 -10.30 10.99 36.75
N ALA A 35 -9.24 10.66 37.49
CA ALA A 35 -7.98 11.39 37.44
C ALA A 35 -7.30 11.29 36.06
N TYR A 36 -7.36 10.12 35.42
CA TYR A 36 -6.84 9.93 34.05
C TYR A 36 -7.64 10.72 32.99
N GLU A 37 -8.98 10.69 33.07
CA GLU A 37 -9.85 11.41 32.14
C GLU A 37 -9.81 12.94 32.28
N GLU A 38 -9.43 13.43 33.46
CA GLU A 38 -9.25 14.85 33.74
C GLU A 38 -7.81 15.34 33.54
N GLY A 39 -6.88 14.44 33.24
CA GLY A 39 -5.46 14.75 33.06
C GLY A 39 -4.75 15.13 34.36
N ARG A 40 -5.30 14.74 35.53
CA ARG A 40 -4.69 14.98 36.86
C ARG A 40 -3.64 13.94 37.24
N ALA A 41 -3.66 12.78 36.53
CA ALA A 41 -2.67 11.72 36.73
C ALA A 41 -2.50 10.96 35.41
N ASP A 42 -1.32 10.39 35.18
CA ASP A 42 -1.02 9.53 34.03
C ASP A 42 -1.17 8.05 34.44
N PRO A 43 -1.80 7.22 33.55
CA PRO A 43 -1.86 5.79 33.76
C PRO A 43 -0.45 5.17 33.70
N ARG A 44 -0.18 4.17 34.53
CA ARG A 44 1.04 3.34 34.42
C ARG A 44 1.01 2.55 33.11
N LEU A 45 2.19 2.21 32.58
CA LEU A 45 2.30 1.45 31.32
C LEU A 45 1.47 0.16 31.32
N THR A 46 1.47 -0.58 32.46
CA THR A 46 0.64 -1.79 32.58
C THR A 46 -0.87 -1.52 32.50
N THR A 47 -1.31 -0.34 32.97
CA THR A 47 -2.71 0.10 32.88
C THR A 47 -3.04 0.54 31.47
N LEU A 48 -2.13 1.28 30.80
CA LEU A 48 -2.26 1.66 29.38
C LEU A 48 -2.36 0.43 28.48
N SER A 49 -1.54 -0.60 28.71
CA SER A 49 -1.61 -1.85 27.93
C SER A 49 -2.97 -2.54 28.07
N LYS A 50 -3.52 -2.63 29.29
CA LYS A 50 -4.86 -3.18 29.52
C LYS A 50 -5.97 -2.33 28.90
N MET A 51 -5.83 -0.99 28.91
CA MET A 51 -6.77 -0.09 28.24
C MET A 51 -6.74 -0.28 26.72
N ALA A 52 -5.55 -0.38 26.16
CA ALA A 52 -5.33 -0.60 24.74
C ALA A 52 -5.99 -1.91 24.26
N GLU A 53 -5.76 -3.00 25.03
CA GLU A 53 -6.39 -4.30 24.79
C GLU A 53 -7.93 -4.22 24.86
N LEU A 54 -8.47 -3.61 25.93
CA LEU A 54 -9.92 -3.48 26.14
C LEU A 54 -10.59 -2.60 25.07
N PHE A 55 -9.90 -1.60 24.58
CA PHE A 55 -10.38 -0.69 23.53
C PHE A 55 -10.09 -1.18 22.11
N GLU A 56 -9.31 -2.26 21.94
CA GLU A 56 -8.88 -2.80 20.65
C GLU A 56 -8.09 -1.75 19.82
N VAL A 57 -7.18 -1.05 20.49
CA VAL A 57 -6.26 -0.07 19.91
C VAL A 57 -4.84 -0.34 20.39
N SER A 58 -3.82 0.15 19.69
CA SER A 58 -2.45 0.08 20.19
C SER A 58 -2.21 1.11 21.32
N VAL A 59 -1.18 0.85 22.17
CA VAL A 59 -0.75 1.81 23.20
C VAL A 59 -0.26 3.11 22.54
N ASP A 60 0.40 3.01 21.38
CA ASP A 60 0.87 4.16 20.62
C ASP A 60 -0.28 5.04 20.16
N GLU A 61 -1.33 4.45 19.58
CA GLU A 61 -2.55 5.17 19.20
C GLU A 61 -3.20 5.86 20.40
N LEU A 62 -3.29 5.17 21.54
CA LEU A 62 -3.89 5.73 22.74
C LEU A 62 -3.14 6.97 23.25
N ILE A 63 -1.80 7.00 23.08
CA ILE A 63 -0.92 8.08 23.54
C ILE A 63 -0.79 9.20 22.51
N ASN A 64 -0.54 8.87 21.25
CA ASN A 64 -0.05 9.82 20.26
C ASN A 64 -1.13 10.34 19.30
N GLU A 65 -2.30 9.69 19.23
CA GLU A 65 -3.34 10.07 18.29
C GLU A 65 -4.55 10.74 18.93
N ASP A 66 -5.34 11.45 18.12
CA ASP A 66 -6.64 11.99 18.52
C ASP A 66 -7.74 11.01 18.15
N LEU A 67 -8.11 10.14 19.11
CA LEU A 67 -9.11 9.09 18.92
C LEU A 67 -10.56 9.59 18.92
N THR A 68 -10.77 10.89 19.17
CA THR A 68 -12.10 11.49 19.26
C THR A 68 -12.72 11.88 17.90
N ARG A 69 -11.94 11.82 16.82
CA ARG A 69 -12.42 12.16 15.48
C ARG A 69 -13.26 11.01 14.90
N GLU A 70 -14.48 11.29 14.45
CA GLU A 70 -15.44 10.29 13.97
C GLU A 70 -15.04 9.58 12.67
N ASN A 71 -14.20 10.20 11.84
CA ASN A 71 -13.71 9.64 10.56
C ASN A 71 -12.34 8.98 10.70
N ARG A 72 -12.15 8.16 11.72
CA ARG A 72 -10.94 7.38 11.82
C ARG A 72 -10.99 6.20 10.86
N VAL A 73 -10.17 6.28 9.84
CA VAL A 73 -9.69 5.07 9.22
C VAL A 73 -8.73 4.41 10.23
N PRO A 74 -8.96 3.16 10.66
CA PRO A 74 -7.98 2.46 11.48
C PRO A 74 -6.63 2.59 10.76
N LYS A 75 -5.58 3.02 11.48
CA LYS A 75 -4.23 2.85 10.95
C LYS A 75 -4.02 1.36 10.78
N GLN A 76 -4.23 0.88 9.59
CA GLN A 76 -3.79 -0.44 9.23
C GLN A 76 -2.26 -0.34 9.12
N ASN A 77 -1.59 -0.69 10.23
CA ASN A 77 -0.18 -1.01 10.16
C ASN A 77 -0.09 -2.20 9.20
N VAL A 78 0.42 -1.93 8.02
CA VAL A 78 0.81 -2.96 7.09
C VAL A 78 1.75 -3.87 7.88
N LYS A 79 1.46 -5.15 7.95
CA LYS A 79 2.05 -6.09 8.92
C LYS A 79 3.58 -6.09 8.85
N VAL A 80 4.19 -6.31 10.03
CA VAL A 80 5.65 -6.40 10.20
C VAL A 80 6.24 -7.38 9.19
N LEU A 81 7.15 -6.88 8.37
CA LEU A 81 7.90 -7.68 7.42
C LEU A 81 8.90 -8.60 8.12
N ALA A 82 8.94 -9.84 7.69
CA ALA A 82 10.12 -10.65 7.91
C ALA A 82 11.24 -10.13 7.00
N VAL A 83 12.27 -9.54 7.59
CA VAL A 83 13.49 -9.10 6.89
C VAL A 83 14.58 -10.11 7.18
N THR A 84 15.07 -10.78 6.14
CA THR A 84 16.28 -11.62 6.28
C THR A 84 17.51 -10.72 6.25
N VAL A 85 18.11 -10.49 7.40
CA VAL A 85 19.44 -9.85 7.52
C VAL A 85 20.47 -10.97 7.55
N ASP A 86 21.42 -10.95 6.63
CA ASP A 86 22.56 -11.86 6.70
C ASP A 86 23.50 -11.35 7.79
N GLU A 87 23.73 -12.13 8.85
CA GLU A 87 24.52 -11.73 10.02
C GLU A 87 25.99 -11.39 9.69
N ASN A 88 26.44 -11.65 8.46
CA ASN A 88 27.83 -11.48 8.01
C ASN A 88 28.05 -10.45 6.92
N ALA A 89 27.01 -9.74 6.47
CA ALA A 89 27.15 -8.73 5.43
C ALA A 89 26.42 -7.44 5.82
N ASP A 90 27.11 -6.32 5.79
CA ASP A 90 26.54 -4.95 5.87
C ASP A 90 25.62 -4.62 4.66
N GLU A 91 25.21 -5.60 3.87
CA GLU A 91 24.47 -5.45 2.61
C GLU A 91 23.09 -6.11 2.71
N GLU A 92 22.06 -5.31 2.56
CA GLU A 92 20.67 -5.79 2.47
C GLU A 92 20.42 -6.42 1.10
N TYR A 93 20.04 -7.70 1.07
CA TYR A 93 19.60 -8.38 -0.14
C TYR A 93 18.13 -8.08 -0.43
N ILE A 94 17.82 -7.94 -1.71
CA ILE A 94 16.47 -7.72 -2.23
C ILE A 94 15.93 -9.08 -2.68
N GLN A 95 14.88 -9.58 -2.01
CA GLN A 95 14.19 -10.80 -2.45
C GLN A 95 13.34 -10.49 -3.68
N LEU A 96 13.41 -11.37 -4.68
CA LEU A 96 12.59 -11.32 -5.87
C LEU A 96 11.38 -12.25 -5.71
N VAL A 97 10.20 -11.69 -5.81
CA VAL A 97 8.93 -12.40 -5.92
C VAL A 97 8.61 -12.61 -7.39
N PRO A 98 8.89 -13.79 -7.98
CA PRO A 98 8.53 -14.04 -9.36
C PRO A 98 7.01 -14.22 -9.50
N THR A 99 6.48 -13.99 -10.71
CA THR A 99 5.03 -14.11 -10.99
C THR A 99 4.46 -15.46 -10.57
N LYS A 100 5.21 -16.53 -10.76
CA LYS A 100 4.82 -17.91 -10.35
C LYS A 100 4.69 -18.07 -8.83
N ALA A 101 5.41 -17.27 -8.05
CA ALA A 101 5.39 -17.30 -6.60
C ALA A 101 4.37 -16.31 -6.01
N ALA A 102 3.80 -15.39 -6.80
CA ALA A 102 2.94 -14.32 -6.32
C ALA A 102 1.72 -14.84 -5.53
N ALA A 103 1.09 -15.92 -5.98
CA ALA A 103 -0.03 -16.54 -5.26
C ALA A 103 0.38 -17.17 -3.92
N GLY A 104 1.58 -17.78 -3.86
CA GLY A 104 2.15 -18.29 -2.61
C GLY A 104 2.61 -17.16 -1.69
N TYR A 105 3.10 -16.07 -2.25
CA TYR A 105 3.55 -14.91 -1.52
C TYR A 105 2.42 -14.25 -0.71
N THR A 106 1.22 -14.15 -1.22
CA THR A 106 0.06 -13.61 -0.48
C THR A 106 -0.28 -14.40 0.78
N ASN A 107 0.10 -15.68 0.85
CA ASN A 107 -0.10 -16.53 2.02
C ASN A 107 1.17 -16.65 2.90
N GLY A 108 2.35 -16.52 2.31
CA GLY A 108 3.66 -16.76 2.96
C GLY A 108 4.50 -15.48 3.18
N TYR A 109 3.98 -14.28 2.87
CA TYR A 109 4.75 -13.02 2.96
C TYR A 109 5.34 -12.73 4.35
N ALA A 110 4.74 -13.26 5.41
CA ALA A 110 5.18 -13.10 6.80
C ALA A 110 6.01 -14.31 7.29
N ASP A 111 6.25 -15.32 6.45
CA ASP A 111 7.03 -16.50 6.81
C ASP A 111 8.50 -16.29 6.41
N PRO A 112 9.44 -16.19 7.39
CA PRO A 112 10.86 -16.02 7.10
C PRO A 112 11.47 -17.17 6.28
N GLU A 113 11.01 -18.42 6.48
CA GLU A 113 11.53 -19.58 5.73
C GLU A 113 11.14 -19.45 4.26
N TYR A 114 9.89 -19.09 3.96
CA TYR A 114 9.44 -18.86 2.59
C TYR A 114 10.22 -17.73 1.89
N LEU A 115 10.50 -16.64 2.60
CA LEU A 115 11.26 -15.52 2.05
C LEU A 115 12.74 -15.86 1.79
N THR A 116 13.32 -16.78 2.58
CA THR A 116 14.70 -17.22 2.41
C THR A 116 14.88 -18.04 1.13
N ASP A 117 13.85 -18.77 0.71
CA ASP A 117 13.86 -19.59 -0.52
C ASP A 117 13.69 -18.75 -1.80
N LEU A 118 13.27 -17.49 -1.70
CA LEU A 118 13.14 -16.61 -2.86
C LEU A 118 14.52 -16.24 -3.43
N PRO A 119 14.63 -16.12 -4.78
CA PRO A 119 15.82 -15.56 -5.40
C PRO A 119 16.14 -14.20 -4.82
N ARG A 120 17.41 -13.92 -4.59
CA ARG A 120 17.86 -12.64 -4.02
C ARG A 120 19.02 -12.05 -4.79
N PHE A 121 19.10 -10.74 -4.81
CA PHE A 121 20.19 -9.99 -5.44
C PHE A 121 20.49 -8.71 -4.66
N HIS A 122 21.61 -8.08 -4.97
CA HIS A 122 22.00 -6.79 -4.41
C HIS A 122 21.99 -5.72 -5.50
N LEU A 123 21.48 -4.53 -5.17
CA LEU A 123 21.43 -3.39 -6.08
C LEU A 123 22.01 -2.14 -5.39
N PRO A 124 23.31 -1.84 -5.59
CA PRO A 124 24.03 -0.83 -4.82
C PRO A 124 23.59 0.62 -5.08
N VAL A 125 22.78 0.86 -6.11
CA VAL A 125 22.29 2.21 -6.46
C VAL A 125 21.10 2.67 -5.61
N LEU A 126 20.51 1.76 -4.81
CA LEU A 126 19.38 2.13 -3.94
C LEU A 126 19.86 2.86 -2.69
N PRO A 127 19.08 3.85 -2.20
CA PRO A 127 19.38 4.54 -0.95
C PRO A 127 19.44 3.56 0.23
N LYS A 128 20.45 3.69 1.08
CA LYS A 128 20.56 2.92 2.32
C LYS A 128 19.44 3.31 3.30
N GLY A 129 19.08 2.39 4.18
CA GLY A 129 18.10 2.65 5.25
C GLY A 129 16.64 2.53 4.83
N GLY A 130 16.33 1.57 3.98
CA GLY A 130 14.96 1.19 3.63
C GLY A 130 14.87 -0.27 3.28
N THR A 131 13.80 -0.93 3.66
CA THR A 131 13.53 -2.31 3.26
C THR A 131 13.02 -2.33 1.82
N TYR A 132 13.68 -3.13 0.97
CA TYR A 132 13.35 -3.27 -0.45
C TYR A 132 12.93 -4.69 -0.78
N ARG A 133 12.02 -4.81 -1.74
CA ARG A 133 11.63 -6.08 -2.36
C ARG A 133 11.39 -5.90 -3.84
N ALA A 134 11.65 -6.93 -4.62
CA ALA A 134 11.48 -6.93 -6.05
C ALA A 134 10.28 -7.82 -6.43
N PHE A 135 9.48 -7.38 -7.39
CA PHE A 135 8.30 -8.07 -7.85
C PHE A 135 8.32 -8.16 -9.37
N GLU A 136 8.26 -9.37 -9.89
CA GLU A 136 8.04 -9.56 -11.31
C GLU A 136 6.56 -9.27 -11.64
N ILE A 137 6.31 -8.36 -12.58
CA ILE A 137 4.95 -7.98 -12.97
C ILE A 137 4.52 -8.71 -14.24
N ALA A 138 3.21 -8.95 -14.35
CA ALA A 138 2.59 -9.56 -15.52
C ALA A 138 1.48 -8.67 -16.09
N GLY A 139 1.25 -8.79 -17.38
CA GLY A 139 0.23 -8.04 -18.10
C GLY A 139 0.72 -6.69 -18.61
N ASP A 140 -0.18 -5.95 -19.23
CA ASP A 140 0.07 -4.73 -19.98
C ASP A 140 -0.60 -3.48 -19.38
N SER A 141 -1.13 -3.60 -18.16
CA SER A 141 -1.88 -2.53 -17.48
C SER A 141 -1.02 -1.31 -17.13
N MET A 142 0.31 -1.48 -17.07
CA MET A 142 1.24 -0.41 -16.67
C MET A 142 2.25 -0.07 -17.76
N LEU A 143 1.85 -0.21 -19.04
CA LEU A 143 2.67 0.25 -20.16
C LEU A 143 3.08 1.74 -19.97
N PRO A 144 4.32 2.13 -20.32
CA PRO A 144 5.28 1.39 -21.15
C PRO A 144 6.13 0.33 -20.42
N ILE A 145 5.90 0.08 -19.13
CA ILE A 145 6.59 -0.99 -18.42
C ILE A 145 5.98 -2.33 -18.85
N ALA A 146 6.78 -3.12 -19.57
CA ALA A 146 6.33 -4.37 -20.19
C ALA A 146 6.15 -5.50 -19.14
N SER A 147 5.30 -6.47 -19.50
CA SER A 147 5.18 -7.74 -18.74
C SER A 147 6.55 -8.43 -18.62
N GLY A 148 6.82 -9.06 -17.49
CA GLY A 148 8.13 -9.67 -17.19
C GLY A 148 9.15 -8.68 -16.61
N SER A 149 8.85 -7.38 -16.55
CA SER A 149 9.67 -6.41 -15.84
C SER A 149 9.65 -6.65 -14.34
N ILE A 150 10.75 -6.31 -13.66
CA ILE A 150 10.89 -6.45 -12.21
C ILE A 150 10.80 -5.06 -11.58
N ILE A 151 9.81 -4.81 -10.73
CA ILE A 151 9.65 -3.57 -9.99
C ILE A 151 10.34 -3.73 -8.64
N ILE A 152 11.23 -2.80 -8.31
CA ILE A 152 11.88 -2.72 -7.01
C ILE A 152 11.13 -1.69 -6.17
N GLY A 153 10.47 -2.17 -5.13
CA GLY A 153 9.67 -1.38 -4.22
C GLY A 153 10.38 -1.13 -2.88
N LYS A 154 10.23 0.06 -2.34
CA LYS A 154 10.55 0.41 -0.96
C LYS A 154 9.32 0.23 -0.10
N TYR A 155 9.45 -0.48 1.02
CA TYR A 155 8.36 -0.72 1.95
C TYR A 155 7.77 0.56 2.53
N ILE A 156 6.45 0.60 2.60
CA ILE A 156 5.66 1.67 3.22
C ILE A 156 4.93 1.08 4.42
N GLU A 157 5.26 1.56 5.61
CA GLU A 157 4.72 1.02 6.87
C GLU A 157 3.27 1.44 7.14
N GLN A 158 2.85 2.59 6.61
CA GLN A 158 1.54 3.17 6.88
C GLN A 158 0.91 3.69 5.59
N LEU A 159 -0.39 3.45 5.41
CA LEU A 159 -1.11 3.85 4.19
C LEU A 159 -1.20 5.37 4.01
N ASP A 160 -1.11 6.15 5.10
CA ASP A 160 -1.05 7.61 5.05
C ASP A 160 0.26 8.16 4.43
N HIS A 161 1.30 7.34 4.35
CA HIS A 161 2.54 7.68 3.63
C HIS A 161 2.45 7.49 2.11
N ILE A 162 1.34 6.97 1.58
CA ILE A 162 1.11 6.87 0.13
C ILE A 162 0.96 8.27 -0.45
N ARG A 163 1.82 8.58 -1.43
CA ARG A 163 1.78 9.85 -2.16
C ARG A 163 0.93 9.69 -3.42
N ASN A 164 -0.08 10.55 -3.56
CA ASN A 164 -0.97 10.53 -4.71
C ASN A 164 -0.21 10.68 -6.04
N GLY A 165 -0.56 9.80 -6.98
CA GLY A 165 0.03 9.80 -8.31
C GLY A 165 1.35 9.04 -8.45
N ASN A 166 1.95 8.53 -7.38
CA ASN A 166 3.08 7.61 -7.46
C ASN A 166 2.61 6.18 -7.75
N THR A 167 3.53 5.35 -8.23
CA THR A 167 3.27 3.94 -8.51
C THR A 167 3.72 3.05 -7.36
N TYR A 168 2.93 2.04 -7.08
CA TYR A 168 3.13 1.11 -5.97
C TYR A 168 2.86 -0.33 -6.39
N VAL A 169 3.61 -1.24 -5.81
CA VAL A 169 3.20 -2.64 -5.74
C VAL A 169 2.41 -2.80 -4.45
N LEU A 170 1.18 -3.29 -4.58
CA LEU A 170 0.32 -3.63 -3.44
C LEU A 170 0.16 -5.15 -3.39
N VAL A 171 0.30 -5.70 -2.20
CA VAL A 171 -0.08 -7.09 -1.92
C VAL A 171 -1.46 -7.02 -1.28
N THR A 172 -2.44 -7.65 -1.89
CA THR A 172 -3.85 -7.61 -1.46
C THR A 172 -4.35 -9.00 -1.17
N GLN A 173 -5.41 -9.10 -0.35
CA GLN A 173 -6.02 -10.38 -0.01
C GLN A 173 -6.81 -10.98 -1.19
N SER A 174 -7.47 -10.13 -1.99
CA SER A 174 -8.37 -10.56 -3.05
C SER A 174 -7.70 -10.67 -4.41
N GLU A 175 -6.80 -9.73 -4.77
CA GLU A 175 -6.20 -9.63 -6.12
C GLU A 175 -4.75 -10.13 -6.16
N GLY A 176 -4.15 -10.45 -5.01
CA GLY A 176 -2.76 -10.85 -4.93
C GLY A 176 -1.80 -9.67 -5.06
N VAL A 177 -0.75 -9.82 -5.87
CA VAL A 177 0.26 -8.78 -6.12
C VAL A 177 -0.16 -7.94 -7.33
N VAL A 178 -0.41 -6.66 -7.13
CA VAL A 178 -0.79 -5.72 -8.20
C VAL A 178 0.16 -4.53 -8.25
N TYR A 179 0.49 -4.06 -9.45
CA TYR A 179 1.30 -2.86 -9.67
C TYR A 179 0.44 -1.78 -10.32
N LYS A 180 0.25 -0.64 -9.64
CA LYS A 180 -0.67 0.43 -10.06
C LYS A 180 -0.18 1.81 -9.63
N ARG A 181 -0.73 2.84 -10.25
CA ARG A 181 -0.66 4.22 -9.78
C ARG A 181 -1.74 4.42 -8.73
N VAL A 182 -1.37 4.92 -7.55
CA VAL A 182 -2.26 4.98 -6.38
C VAL A 182 -2.60 6.40 -6.02
N PHE A 183 -3.87 6.62 -5.69
CA PHE A 183 -4.38 7.84 -5.09
C PHE A 183 -5.03 7.48 -3.75
N ASN A 184 -4.57 8.13 -2.71
CA ASN A 184 -5.05 7.92 -1.35
C ASN A 184 -6.19 8.90 -1.04
N TYR A 185 -7.41 8.40 -1.01
CA TYR A 185 -8.62 9.12 -0.58
C TYR A 185 -9.22 8.45 0.66
N ILE A 186 -8.37 7.86 1.51
CA ILE A 186 -8.81 7.18 2.72
C ILE A 186 -9.50 8.16 3.67
N GLU A 187 -8.94 9.37 3.86
CA GLU A 187 -9.54 10.38 4.74
C GLU A 187 -10.89 10.90 4.22
N GLU A 188 -11.04 11.07 2.88
CA GLU A 188 -12.24 11.65 2.29
C GLU A 188 -13.33 10.63 1.97
N LYS A 189 -12.93 9.42 1.54
CA LYS A 189 -13.84 8.40 1.00
C LYS A 189 -13.69 7.02 1.63
N GLY A 190 -12.69 6.82 2.49
CA GLY A 190 -12.37 5.51 3.06
C GLY A 190 -11.81 4.51 2.05
N LYS A 191 -11.25 4.96 0.90
CA LYS A 191 -10.80 4.11 -0.19
C LYS A 191 -9.47 4.56 -0.78
N LEU A 192 -8.74 3.58 -1.34
CA LEU A 192 -7.66 3.82 -2.29
C LEU A 192 -8.22 3.72 -3.71
N PHE A 193 -7.73 4.58 -4.61
CA PHE A 193 -8.01 4.50 -6.05
C PHE A 193 -6.78 4.01 -6.77
N LEU A 194 -6.93 2.93 -7.53
CA LEU A 194 -5.90 2.30 -8.32
C LEU A 194 -6.12 2.59 -9.79
N VAL A 195 -5.12 3.18 -10.41
CA VAL A 195 -5.16 3.61 -11.82
C VAL A 195 -4.07 2.90 -12.59
N SER A 196 -4.41 2.37 -13.76
CA SER A 196 -3.47 1.81 -14.72
C SER A 196 -2.91 2.93 -15.60
N ASP A 197 -1.60 2.89 -15.90
CA ASP A 197 -1.01 3.84 -16.84
C ASP A 197 -1.49 3.58 -18.28
N ASN A 198 -1.80 2.32 -18.62
CA ASN A 198 -2.51 1.96 -19.84
C ASN A 198 -4.00 2.31 -19.72
N LYS A 199 -4.43 3.28 -20.53
CA LYS A 199 -5.81 3.82 -20.54
C LYS A 199 -6.89 2.81 -20.96
N SER A 200 -6.52 1.66 -21.50
CA SER A 200 -7.45 0.58 -21.84
C SER A 200 -8.03 -0.09 -20.60
N PHE A 201 -7.42 0.14 -19.42
CA PHE A 201 -7.86 -0.41 -18.14
C PHE A 201 -8.53 0.68 -17.31
N SER A 202 -9.74 0.41 -16.83
CA SER A 202 -10.47 1.31 -15.95
C SER A 202 -9.82 1.39 -14.57
N ALA A 203 -9.87 2.57 -13.97
CA ALA A 203 -9.52 2.74 -12.57
C ALA A 203 -10.57 2.09 -11.68
N TYR A 204 -10.15 1.62 -10.50
CA TYR A 204 -11.05 1.00 -9.52
C TYR A 204 -10.69 1.37 -8.09
N GLU A 205 -11.63 1.14 -7.19
CA GLU A 205 -11.48 1.39 -5.77
C GLU A 205 -11.02 0.12 -5.06
N LEU A 206 -10.11 0.29 -4.09
CA LEU A 206 -9.65 -0.77 -3.21
C LEU A 206 -9.94 -0.40 -1.76
N ASP A 207 -10.49 -1.35 -1.01
CA ASP A 207 -10.66 -1.19 0.43
C ASP A 207 -9.29 -1.25 1.11
N PRO A 208 -8.92 -0.26 1.94
CA PRO A 208 -7.68 -0.32 2.72
C PRO A 208 -7.55 -1.60 3.55
N ALA A 209 -8.68 -2.20 3.98
CA ALA A 209 -8.70 -3.46 4.74
C ALA A 209 -8.16 -4.66 3.97
N GLU A 210 -8.19 -4.62 2.64
CA GLU A 210 -7.67 -5.68 1.78
C GLU A 210 -6.16 -5.60 1.57
N VAL A 211 -5.55 -4.45 1.90
CA VAL A 211 -4.12 -4.23 1.68
C VAL A 211 -3.30 -4.93 2.76
N VAL A 212 -2.39 -5.77 2.33
CA VAL A 212 -1.47 -6.54 3.20
C VAL A 212 -0.11 -5.87 3.27
N GLU A 213 0.45 -5.47 2.12
CA GLU A 213 1.72 -4.77 2.01
C GLU A 213 1.65 -3.69 0.94
N VAL A 214 2.43 -2.61 1.13
CA VAL A 214 2.60 -1.53 0.16
C VAL A 214 4.07 -1.28 -0.07
N TRP A 215 4.45 -1.20 -1.34
CA TRP A 215 5.82 -0.98 -1.78
C TRP A 215 5.86 0.15 -2.81
N GLU A 216 6.45 1.28 -2.45
CA GLU A 216 6.62 2.40 -3.38
C GLU A 216 7.66 2.04 -4.43
N ALA A 217 7.31 2.08 -5.71
CA ALA A 217 8.23 1.78 -6.79
C ALA A 217 9.40 2.79 -6.81
N LYS A 218 10.63 2.29 -6.78
CA LYS A 218 11.86 3.11 -6.79
C LYS A 218 12.71 2.88 -8.01
N ALA A 219 12.68 1.67 -8.55
CA ALA A 219 13.39 1.32 -9.77
C ALA A 219 12.64 0.18 -10.49
N PHE A 220 12.96 -0.03 -11.74
CA PHE A 220 12.56 -1.23 -12.45
C PHE A 220 13.72 -1.79 -13.27
N ILE A 221 13.68 -3.09 -13.52
CA ILE A 221 14.60 -3.80 -14.40
C ILE A 221 13.75 -4.41 -15.51
N SER A 222 14.07 -4.08 -16.76
CA SER A 222 13.50 -4.77 -17.92
C SER A 222 14.54 -5.74 -18.46
N VAL A 223 14.14 -6.97 -18.68
CA VAL A 223 14.97 -7.99 -19.34
C VAL A 223 14.79 -7.98 -20.86
N GLU A 224 13.81 -7.23 -21.35
CA GLU A 224 13.56 -6.99 -22.76
C GLU A 224 13.90 -5.56 -23.12
N PHE A 225 14.63 -5.38 -24.23
CA PHE A 225 14.86 -4.03 -24.77
C PHE A 225 13.58 -3.51 -25.40
N PRO A 226 13.25 -2.21 -25.24
CA PRO A 226 12.13 -1.62 -25.94
C PRO A 226 12.31 -1.76 -27.45
N ASP A 227 11.33 -2.35 -28.12
CA ASP A 227 11.28 -2.31 -29.58
C ASP A 227 10.89 -0.89 -30.01
N PRO A 228 11.76 -0.17 -30.72
CA PRO A 228 11.43 1.19 -31.19
C PRO A 228 10.21 1.23 -32.12
N ASN A 229 9.78 0.07 -32.67
CA ASN A 229 8.59 -0.04 -33.50
C ASN A 229 7.35 -0.53 -32.72
N SER A 230 7.48 -0.87 -31.42
CA SER A 230 6.38 -1.37 -30.58
C SER A 230 5.45 -0.30 -30.03
N THR A 231 5.75 0.98 -30.25
CA THR A 231 4.77 2.04 -30.03
C THR A 231 3.69 1.91 -31.12
N ASN A 232 2.66 1.10 -30.82
CA ASN A 232 1.42 1.00 -31.59
C ASN A 232 0.61 2.31 -31.64
N GLU A 233 1.16 3.41 -31.18
CA GLU A 233 0.64 4.74 -31.43
C GLU A 233 1.20 5.21 -32.77
N LEU A 234 0.40 5.03 -33.80
CA LEU A 234 0.62 5.73 -35.08
C LEU A 234 0.89 7.21 -34.74
N SER A 235 2.04 7.73 -35.16
CA SER A 235 2.28 9.16 -35.02
C SER A 235 1.14 9.92 -35.67
N MET A 236 0.86 11.15 -35.23
CA MET A 236 -0.16 11.99 -35.86
C MET A 236 0.08 12.13 -37.35
N ASP A 237 1.34 12.16 -37.78
CA ASP A 237 1.75 12.23 -39.19
C ASP A 237 1.41 10.94 -39.96
N GLN A 238 1.65 9.76 -39.33
CA GLN A 238 1.27 8.48 -39.94
C GLN A 238 -0.26 8.31 -39.99
N MET A 239 -1.01 8.78 -39.01
CA MET A 239 -2.47 8.80 -39.07
C MET A 239 -2.96 9.75 -40.18
N MET A 240 -2.39 10.94 -40.32
CA MET A 240 -2.72 11.88 -41.38
C MET A 240 -2.41 11.32 -42.79
N GLU A 241 -1.28 10.64 -42.94
CA GLU A 241 -0.91 9.97 -44.19
C GLU A 241 -1.90 8.85 -44.51
N MET A 242 -2.28 8.01 -43.53
CA MET A 242 -3.24 6.92 -43.74
C MET A 242 -4.64 7.46 -44.10
N ILE A 243 -5.10 8.54 -43.46
CA ILE A 243 -6.35 9.23 -43.80
C ILE A 243 -6.29 9.82 -45.23
N GLY A 244 -5.16 10.41 -45.59
CA GLY A 244 -4.92 10.93 -46.94
C GLY A 244 -5.02 9.85 -48.00
N ASN A 245 -4.41 8.70 -47.75
CA ASN A 245 -4.44 7.55 -48.66
C ASN A 245 -5.86 6.98 -48.81
N LEU A 246 -6.59 6.80 -47.69
CA LEU A 246 -7.99 6.35 -47.68
C LEU A 246 -8.90 7.31 -48.47
N ARG A 247 -8.71 8.62 -48.32
CA ARG A 247 -9.46 9.63 -49.06
C ARG A 247 -9.23 9.50 -50.57
N ASN A 248 -7.98 9.34 -50.99
CA ASN A 248 -7.61 9.16 -52.38
C ASN A 248 -8.21 7.87 -52.97
N ASP A 249 -8.25 6.78 -52.22
CA ASP A 249 -8.84 5.51 -52.61
C ASP A 249 -10.38 5.63 -52.80
N VAL A 250 -11.04 6.32 -51.86
CA VAL A 250 -12.48 6.61 -51.95
C VAL A 250 -12.79 7.47 -53.17
N GLU A 251 -11.97 8.49 -53.49
CA GLU A 251 -12.14 9.31 -54.71
C GLU A 251 -11.92 8.50 -56.01
N ARG A 252 -10.97 7.55 -56.03
CA ARG A 252 -10.76 6.63 -57.15
C ARG A 252 -11.95 5.70 -57.33
N LEU A 253 -12.49 5.13 -56.23
CA LEU A 253 -13.65 4.25 -56.32
C LEU A 253 -14.89 4.98 -56.84
N LYS A 254 -15.12 6.23 -56.44
CA LYS A 254 -16.22 7.07 -56.93
C LYS A 254 -16.11 7.35 -58.44
N LYS A 255 -14.91 7.60 -58.95
CA LYS A 255 -14.68 7.85 -60.41
C LYS A 255 -14.81 6.61 -61.28
N ASN A 256 -14.76 5.40 -60.74
CA ASN A 256 -14.90 4.15 -61.45
C ASN A 256 -16.35 3.61 -61.41
N THR A 257 -17.25 4.31 -60.74
CA THR A 257 -18.67 3.88 -60.56
C THR A 257 -19.63 4.79 -61.36
N ASP A 258 -19.14 5.89 -61.93
CA ASP A 258 -19.80 6.75 -62.94
C ASP A 258 -19.31 6.38 -64.38
#